data_26c52158ba89d0edede3a3eb2b528255
#
_entry.id   26c52158ba89d0edede3a3eb2b528255
#
_cell.length_a   1.000
_cell.length_b   1.000
_cell.length_c   1.000
_cell.angle_alpha   90.00
_cell.angle_beta   90.00
_cell.angle_gamma   90.00
#
_symmetry.space_group_name_H-M   'P 1'
#
loop_
_entity.id
_entity.type
_entity.pdbx_description
1 polymer ?
#
loop_
_entity_poly.entity_id
_entity_poly.type
_entity_poly.pdbx_seq_one_letter_code
_entity_poly.pdbx_strand_id
1 'polypeptide(L)'
;MKWYDLAKSLMKRDNINQEQLAEHLGITKGAVSHWLNARREPGIEDIAKILRFLGKKTFSVGADGSIIDENLSGDVGYVGPYEKGNSYPVLSKVQAGAWSEAVEAYTLKDIDLWLESDAHIQGEAFWLLVDGDSMTAPAGLSIPEGTYVLFDTGRDAVNGSLVIAKLSDSNEATFKKLVIDGAQKYLKGLNPQWPLVPINGNCRIIGVAVETKMRLV
;
A
#
# COMPACT_ATOMS: atom_id res chain seq x y z
N MET A 1 -10.57 21.74 -18.06
CA MET A 1 -11.66 21.29 -18.98
C MET A 1 -12.97 21.40 -18.23
N LYS A 2 -14.08 21.78 -18.91
CA LYS A 2 -15.38 21.79 -18.22
C LYS A 2 -15.93 20.37 -18.09
N TRP A 3 -16.73 20.12 -17.05
CA TRP A 3 -17.27 18.80 -16.75
C TRP A 3 -18.10 18.20 -17.90
N TYR A 4 -18.87 19.03 -18.60
CA TYR A 4 -19.70 18.59 -19.73
C TYR A 4 -18.89 18.19 -20.98
N ASP A 5 -17.72 18.78 -21.18
CA ASP A 5 -16.80 18.39 -22.26
C ASP A 5 -16.20 17.02 -21.95
N LEU A 6 -15.80 16.78 -20.70
CA LEU A 6 -15.35 15.48 -20.23
C LEU A 6 -16.47 14.43 -20.37
N ALA A 7 -17.68 14.75 -19.91
CA ALA A 7 -18.82 13.83 -20.01
C ALA A 7 -19.11 13.44 -21.46
N LYS A 8 -19.14 14.41 -22.39
CA LYS A 8 -19.34 14.13 -23.82
C LYS A 8 -18.24 13.24 -24.41
N SER A 9 -16.98 13.46 -24.02
CA SER A 9 -15.85 12.63 -24.49
C SER A 9 -15.97 11.19 -24.01
N LEU A 10 -16.33 10.98 -22.73
CA LEU A 10 -16.54 9.67 -22.14
C LEU A 10 -17.75 8.95 -22.75
N MET A 11 -18.87 9.64 -22.92
CA MET A 11 -20.06 9.10 -23.60
C MET A 11 -19.73 8.61 -25.03
N LYS A 12 -18.93 9.39 -25.77
CA LYS A 12 -18.50 9.00 -27.12
C LYS A 12 -17.57 7.78 -27.08
N ARG A 13 -16.64 7.72 -26.13
CA ARG A 13 -15.71 6.59 -25.97
C ARG A 13 -16.46 5.28 -25.68
N ASP A 14 -17.44 5.33 -24.76
CA ASP A 14 -18.14 4.14 -24.26
C ASP A 14 -19.47 3.88 -24.99
N ASN A 15 -19.74 4.63 -26.08
CA ASN A 15 -20.96 4.55 -26.89
C ASN A 15 -22.26 4.69 -26.09
N ILE A 16 -22.23 5.54 -25.06
CA ILE A 16 -23.37 5.83 -24.19
C ILE A 16 -24.15 7.03 -24.76
N ASN A 17 -25.46 6.89 -24.93
CA ASN A 17 -26.31 7.96 -25.41
C ASN A 17 -26.99 8.74 -24.27
N GLN A 18 -27.62 9.89 -24.59
CA GLN A 18 -28.28 10.75 -23.61
C GLN A 18 -29.51 10.11 -22.97
N GLU A 19 -30.16 9.15 -23.62
CA GLU A 19 -31.29 8.39 -23.08
C GLU A 19 -30.86 7.46 -21.96
N GLN A 20 -29.80 6.68 -22.18
CA GLN A 20 -29.21 5.79 -21.18
C GLN A 20 -28.74 6.56 -19.93
N LEU A 21 -28.13 7.74 -20.16
CA LEU A 21 -27.72 8.60 -19.04
C LEU A 21 -28.92 9.17 -18.28
N ALA A 22 -29.99 9.58 -18.99
CA ALA A 22 -31.22 10.10 -18.41
C ALA A 22 -31.93 9.02 -17.58
N GLU A 23 -32.04 7.81 -18.09
CA GLU A 23 -32.62 6.64 -17.40
C GLU A 23 -31.86 6.34 -16.10
N HIS A 24 -30.51 6.30 -16.17
CA HIS A 24 -29.69 6.06 -14.97
C HIS A 24 -29.87 7.12 -13.89
N LEU A 25 -30.03 8.39 -14.28
CA LEU A 25 -30.20 9.50 -13.35
C LEU A 25 -31.66 9.69 -12.88
N GLY A 26 -32.61 8.99 -13.48
CA GLY A 26 -34.04 9.17 -13.18
C GLY A 26 -34.60 10.52 -13.63
N ILE A 27 -34.05 11.12 -14.71
CA ILE A 27 -34.44 12.41 -15.24
C ILE A 27 -34.79 12.34 -16.73
N THR A 28 -35.28 13.44 -17.31
CA THR A 28 -35.64 13.47 -18.72
C THR A 28 -34.39 13.65 -19.62
N LYS A 29 -34.42 13.10 -20.83
CA LYS A 29 -33.40 13.33 -21.87
C LYS A 29 -33.17 14.83 -22.14
N GLY A 30 -34.24 15.64 -22.09
CA GLY A 30 -34.15 17.09 -22.24
C GLY A 30 -33.33 17.76 -21.13
N ALA A 31 -33.45 17.31 -19.88
CA ALA A 31 -32.63 17.81 -18.78
C ALA A 31 -31.15 17.49 -19.00
N VAL A 32 -30.81 16.25 -19.39
CA VAL A 32 -29.45 15.84 -19.73
C VAL A 32 -28.88 16.68 -20.88
N SER A 33 -29.68 16.90 -21.93
CA SER A 33 -29.29 17.74 -23.08
C SER A 33 -28.99 19.20 -22.67
N HIS A 34 -29.80 19.76 -21.77
CA HIS A 34 -29.58 21.13 -21.27
C HIS A 34 -28.28 21.21 -20.45
N TRP A 35 -27.99 20.23 -19.62
CA TRP A 35 -26.77 20.14 -18.82
C TRP A 35 -25.51 19.99 -19.70
N LEU A 36 -25.52 19.05 -20.61
CA LEU A 36 -24.38 18.79 -21.50
C LEU A 36 -24.08 19.95 -22.46
N ASN A 37 -25.08 20.78 -22.80
CA ASN A 37 -24.92 21.96 -23.65
C ASN A 37 -24.77 23.27 -22.86
N ALA A 38 -24.48 23.18 -21.54
CA ALA A 38 -24.27 24.32 -20.66
C ALA A 38 -25.43 25.33 -20.64
N ARG A 39 -26.66 24.90 -20.94
CA ARG A 39 -27.85 25.73 -20.89
C ARG A 39 -28.43 25.84 -19.45
N ARG A 40 -28.11 24.86 -18.63
CA ARG A 40 -28.43 24.78 -17.20
C ARG A 40 -27.31 24.05 -16.49
N GLU A 41 -26.89 24.55 -15.32
CA GLU A 41 -25.91 23.88 -14.49
C GLU A 41 -26.57 22.91 -13.52
N PRO A 42 -26.17 21.62 -13.51
CA PRO A 42 -26.56 20.68 -12.45
C PRO A 42 -25.79 20.95 -11.17
N GLY A 43 -26.30 20.45 -10.05
CA GLY A 43 -25.55 20.45 -8.79
C GLY A 43 -24.31 19.55 -8.85
N ILE A 44 -23.36 19.79 -7.95
CA ILE A 44 -22.11 19.00 -7.90
C ILE A 44 -22.38 17.50 -7.71
N GLU A 45 -23.43 17.16 -6.96
CA GLU A 45 -23.85 15.76 -6.76
C GLU A 45 -24.31 15.10 -8.07
N ASP A 46 -25.03 15.83 -8.92
CA ASP A 46 -25.49 15.31 -10.21
C ASP A 46 -24.32 15.18 -11.17
N ILE A 47 -23.37 16.12 -11.17
CA ILE A 47 -22.10 15.99 -11.92
C ILE A 47 -21.37 14.73 -11.47
N ALA A 48 -21.28 14.49 -10.17
CA ALA A 48 -20.62 13.30 -9.62
C ALA A 48 -21.32 12.00 -10.06
N LYS A 49 -22.65 11.96 -10.05
CA LYS A 49 -23.43 10.79 -10.53
C LYS A 49 -23.17 10.53 -12.02
N ILE A 50 -23.20 11.60 -12.83
CA ILE A 50 -22.91 11.51 -14.28
C ILE A 50 -21.51 10.93 -14.53
N LEU A 51 -20.48 11.53 -13.92
CA LEU A 51 -19.11 11.12 -14.14
C LEU A 51 -18.83 9.71 -13.61
N ARG A 52 -19.45 9.32 -12.48
CA ARG A 52 -19.36 7.96 -11.95
C ARG A 52 -20.00 6.93 -12.88
N PHE A 53 -21.17 7.22 -13.43
CA PHE A 53 -21.81 6.35 -14.43
C PHE A 53 -20.93 6.20 -15.68
N LEU A 54 -20.22 7.25 -16.07
CA LEU A 54 -19.25 7.23 -17.19
C LEU A 54 -17.87 6.67 -16.80
N GLY A 55 -17.77 5.96 -15.68
CA GLY A 55 -16.58 5.22 -15.26
C GLY A 55 -15.51 6.03 -14.54
N LYS A 56 -15.78 7.30 -14.17
CA LYS A 56 -14.85 8.10 -13.36
C LYS A 56 -15.16 7.90 -11.88
N LYS A 57 -14.21 7.30 -11.14
CA LYS A 57 -14.36 7.06 -9.69
C LYS A 57 -14.10 8.32 -8.88
N THR A 58 -13.16 9.14 -9.32
CA THR A 58 -12.73 10.39 -8.66
C THR A 58 -12.51 11.49 -9.68
N PHE A 59 -12.74 12.74 -9.29
CA PHE A 59 -12.40 13.93 -10.05
C PHE A 59 -12.26 15.11 -9.10
N SER A 60 -11.41 16.06 -9.42
CA SER A 60 -11.22 17.31 -8.68
C SER A 60 -11.85 18.47 -9.43
N VAL A 61 -12.43 19.42 -8.69
CA VAL A 61 -13.01 20.64 -9.25
C VAL A 61 -12.13 21.81 -8.88
N GLY A 62 -11.61 22.52 -9.86
CA GLY A 62 -10.86 23.75 -9.67
C GLY A 62 -11.75 24.91 -9.19
N ALA A 63 -11.16 25.93 -8.59
CA ALA A 63 -11.88 27.13 -8.14
C ALA A 63 -12.66 27.88 -9.24
N ASP A 64 -12.28 27.64 -10.50
CA ASP A 64 -12.95 28.16 -11.71
C ASP A 64 -14.07 27.24 -12.23
N GLY A 65 -14.41 26.17 -11.48
CA GLY A 65 -15.38 25.15 -11.89
C GLY A 65 -14.89 24.21 -13.00
N SER A 66 -13.60 24.20 -13.32
CA SER A 66 -13.03 23.22 -14.23
C SER A 66 -12.84 21.86 -13.56
N ILE A 67 -13.01 20.78 -14.33
CA ILE A 67 -12.63 19.45 -13.91
C ILE A 67 -11.15 19.24 -14.20
N ILE A 68 -10.42 18.87 -13.18
CA ILE A 68 -9.03 18.42 -13.26
C ILE A 68 -9.08 16.90 -13.39
N ASP A 69 -8.75 16.39 -14.56
CA ASP A 69 -8.61 14.94 -14.79
C ASP A 69 -7.20 14.54 -14.39
N GLU A 70 -7.07 13.91 -13.24
CA GLU A 70 -5.78 13.52 -12.63
C GLU A 70 -5.01 12.48 -13.47
N ASN A 71 -5.64 11.90 -14.49
CA ASN A 71 -4.96 10.98 -15.41
C ASN A 71 -4.16 11.68 -16.53
N LEU A 72 -4.10 13.02 -16.57
CA LEU A 72 -3.53 13.74 -17.73
C LEU A 72 -2.27 14.55 -17.47
N SER A 73 -1.76 14.67 -16.25
CA SER A 73 -0.51 15.43 -16.06
C SER A 73 0.16 15.19 -14.73
N GLY A 74 1.34 14.62 -14.77
CA GLY A 74 2.34 14.67 -13.70
C GLY A 74 2.64 13.33 -13.04
N ASP A 75 3.89 13.19 -12.62
CA ASP A 75 4.42 12.03 -11.89
C ASP A 75 3.82 11.84 -10.48
N VAL A 76 2.82 12.67 -10.11
CA VAL A 76 2.18 12.64 -8.79
C VAL A 76 0.65 12.64 -8.95
N GLY A 77 -0.01 11.55 -8.59
CA GLY A 77 -1.47 11.40 -8.53
C GLY A 77 -2.01 11.61 -7.12
N TYR A 78 -3.17 12.26 -6.98
CA TYR A 78 -3.89 12.29 -5.72
C TYR A 78 -4.54 10.94 -5.43
N VAL A 79 -4.18 10.31 -4.32
CA VAL A 79 -4.61 8.94 -3.96
C VAL A 79 -5.89 8.93 -3.09
N GLY A 80 -6.42 10.08 -2.71
CA GLY A 80 -7.60 10.22 -1.85
C GLY A 80 -7.30 10.98 -0.55
N PRO A 81 -8.33 11.24 0.29
CA PRO A 81 -8.11 11.78 1.62
C PRO A 81 -7.28 10.78 2.43
N TYR A 82 -6.38 11.30 3.25
CA TYR A 82 -5.63 10.48 4.20
C TYR A 82 -6.63 9.81 5.17
N GLU A 83 -6.68 8.49 5.15
CA GLU A 83 -7.32 7.69 6.19
C GLU A 83 -6.24 7.27 7.16
N LYS A 84 -6.42 7.59 8.44
CA LYS A 84 -5.47 7.24 9.47
C LYS A 84 -5.35 5.73 9.56
N GLY A 85 -4.18 5.20 9.23
CA GLY A 85 -3.85 3.80 9.37
C GLY A 85 -3.74 3.38 10.84
N ASN A 86 -3.61 2.08 11.07
CA ASN A 86 -3.29 1.55 12.38
C ASN A 86 -1.83 1.89 12.75
N SER A 87 -1.57 2.11 14.03
CA SER A 87 -0.22 2.33 14.53
C SER A 87 0.37 1.02 15.04
N TYR A 88 1.60 0.73 14.68
CA TYR A 88 2.34 -0.46 15.07
C TYR A 88 3.65 -0.07 15.76
N PRO A 89 4.09 -0.84 16.78
CA PRO A 89 5.30 -0.54 17.53
C PRO A 89 6.56 -0.73 16.69
N VAL A 90 7.59 0.06 16.96
CA VAL A 90 8.93 -0.17 16.40
C VAL A 90 9.74 -0.98 17.41
N LEU A 91 10.14 -2.19 17.02
CA LEU A 91 10.88 -3.11 17.87
C LEU A 91 12.38 -3.11 17.54
N SER A 92 13.20 -3.42 18.53
CA SER A 92 14.59 -3.83 18.34
C SER A 92 14.67 -5.27 17.83
N LYS A 93 15.85 -5.68 17.31
CA LYS A 93 16.08 -7.07 16.85
C LYS A 93 15.88 -8.10 17.98
N VAL A 94 16.25 -7.75 19.19
CA VAL A 94 16.07 -8.61 20.39
C VAL A 94 14.58 -8.73 20.73
N GLN A 95 13.85 -7.61 20.77
CA GLN A 95 12.40 -7.61 21.03
C GLN A 95 11.65 -8.38 19.94
N ALA A 96 12.00 -8.19 18.67
CA ALA A 96 11.41 -8.96 17.58
C ALA A 96 11.70 -10.47 17.70
N GLY A 97 12.89 -10.85 18.14
CA GLY A 97 13.25 -12.23 18.45
C GLY A 97 12.42 -12.85 19.58
N ALA A 98 12.08 -12.06 20.60
CA ALA A 98 11.26 -12.46 21.72
C ALA A 98 9.75 -12.39 21.44
N TRP A 99 9.33 -11.65 20.41
CA TRP A 99 7.91 -11.42 20.07
C TRP A 99 7.07 -12.69 20.00
N SER A 100 7.66 -13.77 19.58
CA SER A 100 6.98 -15.05 19.41
C SER A 100 6.96 -15.94 20.66
N GLU A 101 7.62 -15.53 21.73
CA GLU A 101 7.80 -16.33 22.97
C GLU A 101 6.88 -15.88 24.12
N ALA A 102 5.79 -15.20 23.83
CA ALA A 102 4.87 -14.53 24.73
C ALA A 102 5.34 -13.12 25.11
N VAL A 103 4.82 -12.15 24.37
CA VAL A 103 4.92 -10.75 24.76
C VAL A 103 4.04 -10.54 25.99
N GLU A 104 4.63 -10.55 27.17
CA GLU A 104 3.98 -9.98 28.33
C GLU A 104 3.71 -8.50 28.04
N ALA A 105 2.52 -8.01 28.38
CA ALA A 105 2.07 -6.63 28.19
C ALA A 105 3.03 -5.54 28.76
N TYR A 106 4.04 -5.95 29.49
CA TYR A 106 5.12 -5.11 30.02
C TYR A 106 6.04 -4.53 28.94
N THR A 107 6.30 -5.28 27.87
CA THR A 107 7.24 -4.86 26.80
C THR A 107 6.66 -3.77 25.91
N LEU A 108 5.33 -3.68 25.78
CA LEU A 108 4.65 -2.66 24.97
C LEU A 108 4.64 -1.27 25.63
N LYS A 109 4.76 -1.20 26.95
CA LYS A 109 4.78 0.09 27.69
C LYS A 109 6.09 0.85 27.54
N ASP A 110 7.16 0.15 27.20
CA ASP A 110 8.50 0.72 27.03
C ASP A 110 8.85 1.05 25.57
N ILE A 111 7.86 1.00 24.66
CA ILE A 111 8.06 1.31 23.26
C ILE A 111 7.72 2.77 23.00
N ASP A 112 8.75 3.58 22.78
CA ASP A 112 8.63 5.02 22.56
C ASP A 112 8.19 5.41 21.14
N LEU A 113 8.40 4.52 20.14
CA LEU A 113 8.15 4.84 18.76
C LEU A 113 7.09 3.92 18.15
N TRP A 114 6.05 4.56 17.60
CA TRP A 114 4.96 3.92 16.86
C TRP A 114 4.87 4.56 15.49
N LEU A 115 4.73 3.75 14.44
CA LEU A 115 4.56 4.21 13.07
C LEU A 115 3.24 3.70 12.52
N GLU A 116 2.53 4.56 11.79
CA GLU A 116 1.25 4.24 11.14
C GLU A 116 1.48 3.44 9.86
N SER A 117 0.50 2.61 9.50
CA SER A 117 0.42 1.91 8.22
C SER A 117 -1.04 1.67 7.85
N ASP A 118 -1.36 1.80 6.57
CA ASP A 118 -2.64 1.41 5.96
C ASP A 118 -2.56 0.01 5.31
N ALA A 119 -1.45 -0.70 5.46
CA ALA A 119 -1.29 -2.06 4.97
C ALA A 119 -2.32 -2.99 5.62
N HIS A 120 -2.89 -3.89 4.81
CA HIS A 120 -3.77 -4.94 5.33
C HIS A 120 -2.96 -5.99 6.08
N ILE A 121 -3.16 -6.07 7.39
CA ILE A 121 -2.50 -6.99 8.31
C ILE A 121 -3.43 -8.17 8.63
N GLN A 122 -2.90 -9.39 8.59
CA GLN A 122 -3.64 -10.64 8.85
C GLN A 122 -3.52 -11.12 10.29
N GLY A 123 -2.42 -10.73 10.97
CA GLY A 123 -2.17 -11.08 12.36
C GLY A 123 -1.78 -9.85 13.19
N GLU A 124 -0.79 -10.00 14.04
CA GLU A 124 -0.13 -8.88 14.69
C GLU A 124 0.95 -8.31 13.79
N ALA A 125 1.34 -7.04 14.00
CA ALA A 125 2.38 -6.43 13.21
C ALA A 125 3.29 -5.51 14.05
N PHE A 126 4.52 -5.38 13.59
CA PHE A 126 5.51 -4.47 14.17
C PHE A 126 6.48 -3.97 13.11
N TRP A 127 7.03 -2.79 13.35
CA TRP A 127 8.11 -2.23 12.57
C TRP A 127 9.46 -2.65 13.13
N LEU A 128 10.44 -2.84 12.25
CA LEU A 128 11.85 -3.00 12.59
C LEU A 128 12.67 -2.01 11.81
N LEU A 129 13.61 -1.34 12.46
CA LEU A 129 14.63 -0.54 11.79
C LEU A 129 15.72 -1.46 11.26
N VAL A 130 15.97 -1.38 9.96
CA VAL A 130 17.06 -2.14 9.32
C VAL A 130 18.40 -1.58 9.77
N ASP A 131 19.26 -2.48 10.27
CA ASP A 131 20.61 -2.21 10.70
C ASP A 131 21.56 -3.12 9.91
N GLY A 132 22.54 -2.49 9.26
CA GLY A 132 23.50 -3.15 8.39
C GLY A 132 23.02 -3.32 6.93
N ASP A 133 23.89 -3.85 6.09
CA ASP A 133 23.79 -3.83 4.63
C ASP A 133 23.33 -5.15 4.00
N SER A 134 22.99 -6.16 4.81
CA SER A 134 22.64 -7.50 4.28
C SER A 134 21.43 -7.50 3.34
N MET A 135 20.58 -6.47 3.42
CA MET A 135 19.40 -6.31 2.56
C MET A 135 19.56 -5.18 1.54
N THR A 136 20.80 -4.66 1.38
CA THR A 136 21.15 -3.65 0.36
C THR A 136 21.62 -4.34 -0.90
N ALA A 137 20.81 -4.29 -1.96
CA ALA A 137 21.14 -4.92 -3.23
C ALA A 137 21.75 -3.91 -4.22
N PRO A 138 22.68 -4.33 -5.09
CA PRO A 138 23.26 -3.47 -6.13
C PRO A 138 22.29 -3.19 -7.27
N ALA A 139 21.22 -4.00 -7.42
CA ALA A 139 20.19 -3.82 -8.44
C ALA A 139 18.87 -4.46 -7.99
N GLY A 140 17.74 -3.95 -8.49
CA GLY A 140 16.41 -4.44 -8.17
C GLY A 140 15.93 -3.97 -6.78
N LEU A 141 15.19 -4.84 -6.08
CA LEU A 141 14.70 -4.52 -4.74
C LEU A 141 15.87 -4.43 -3.75
N SER A 142 16.01 -3.29 -3.12
CA SER A 142 17.04 -2.99 -2.13
C SER A 142 16.40 -2.33 -0.92
N ILE A 143 16.77 -2.79 0.28
CA ILE A 143 16.29 -2.25 1.55
C ILE A 143 17.52 -1.87 2.38
N PRO A 144 17.99 -0.61 2.26
CA PRO A 144 19.19 -0.16 2.93
C PRO A 144 18.99 0.04 4.44
N GLU A 145 20.08 0.15 5.13
CA GLU A 145 20.13 0.54 6.54
C GLU A 145 19.34 1.84 6.78
N GLY A 146 18.69 1.95 7.94
CA GLY A 146 17.85 3.08 8.29
C GLY A 146 16.41 3.02 7.74
N THR A 147 16.08 1.98 6.97
CA THR A 147 14.71 1.73 6.50
C THR A 147 13.89 1.05 7.59
N TYR A 148 12.67 1.53 7.86
CA TYR A 148 11.70 0.81 8.66
C TYR A 148 10.97 -0.21 7.79
N VAL A 149 10.82 -1.44 8.29
CA VAL A 149 10.11 -2.53 7.62
C VAL A 149 8.99 -3.01 8.52
N LEU A 150 7.75 -3.05 7.99
CA LEU A 150 6.58 -3.59 8.68
C LEU A 150 6.48 -5.09 8.42
N PHE A 151 6.40 -5.87 9.49
CA PHE A 151 6.21 -7.31 9.44
C PHE A 151 4.83 -7.71 9.94
N ASP A 152 4.14 -8.55 9.17
CA ASP A 152 2.87 -9.18 9.52
C ASP A 152 3.13 -10.62 9.97
N THR A 153 2.75 -10.94 11.22
CA THR A 153 2.98 -12.27 11.82
C THR A 153 1.93 -13.30 11.42
N GLY A 154 0.81 -12.86 10.85
CA GLY A 154 -0.28 -13.73 10.40
C GLY A 154 -0.15 -14.21 8.95
N ARG A 155 0.85 -13.72 8.20
CA ARG A 155 1.06 -14.12 6.81
C ARG A 155 1.91 -15.36 6.70
N ASP A 156 1.50 -16.27 5.81
CA ASP A 156 2.33 -17.41 5.44
C ASP A 156 3.52 -16.99 4.59
N ALA A 157 4.71 -17.42 4.99
CA ALA A 157 5.92 -17.17 4.25
C ALA A 157 6.06 -18.18 3.10
N VAL A 158 6.16 -17.67 1.87
CA VAL A 158 6.35 -18.45 0.65
C VAL A 158 7.74 -18.20 0.05
N ASN A 159 8.12 -18.98 -0.96
CA ASN A 159 9.40 -18.77 -1.65
C ASN A 159 9.48 -17.33 -2.20
N GLY A 160 10.55 -16.64 -1.86
CA GLY A 160 10.78 -15.24 -2.23
C GLY A 160 10.28 -14.22 -1.23
N SER A 161 9.50 -14.59 -0.20
CA SER A 161 9.09 -13.69 0.87
C SER A 161 10.29 -13.05 1.57
N LEU A 162 10.19 -11.77 1.88
CA LEU A 162 11.09 -11.10 2.80
C LEU A 162 10.58 -11.36 4.21
N VAL A 163 11.39 -11.96 5.07
CA VAL A 163 10.96 -12.47 6.37
C VAL A 163 11.86 -11.99 7.49
N ILE A 164 11.25 -11.77 8.64
CA ILE A 164 11.97 -11.70 9.91
C ILE A 164 11.96 -13.08 10.54
N ALA A 165 13.15 -13.57 10.94
CA ALA A 165 13.32 -14.91 11.46
C ALA A 165 14.29 -14.92 12.65
N LYS A 166 14.10 -15.87 13.56
CA LYS A 166 15.00 -16.13 14.69
C LYS A 166 15.68 -17.47 14.48
N LEU A 167 17.00 -17.49 14.60
CA LEU A 167 17.79 -18.71 14.65
C LEU A 167 17.87 -19.21 16.10
N SER A 168 17.91 -20.54 16.29
CA SER A 168 17.91 -21.17 17.62
C SER A 168 19.16 -20.84 18.44
N ASP A 169 20.25 -20.51 17.78
CA ASP A 169 21.54 -20.14 18.36
C ASP A 169 21.74 -18.63 18.53
N SER A 170 20.71 -17.84 18.20
CA SER A 170 20.72 -16.38 18.31
C SER A 170 19.56 -15.86 19.13
N ASN A 171 19.82 -14.87 19.98
CA ASN A 171 18.78 -14.14 20.69
C ASN A 171 18.14 -13.03 19.85
N GLU A 172 18.73 -12.73 18.70
CA GLU A 172 18.27 -11.64 17.81
C GLU A 172 17.56 -12.18 16.60
N ALA A 173 16.57 -11.43 16.14
CA ALA A 173 15.92 -11.68 14.87
C ALA A 173 16.79 -11.18 13.71
N THR A 174 16.70 -11.87 12.58
CA THR A 174 17.40 -11.52 11.34
C THR A 174 16.40 -11.28 10.22
N PHE A 175 16.64 -10.25 9.41
CA PHE A 175 15.82 -9.90 8.24
C PHE A 175 16.48 -10.41 6.97
N LYS A 176 15.80 -11.31 6.23
CA LYS A 176 16.31 -11.96 5.04
C LYS A 176 15.21 -12.29 4.06
N LYS A 177 15.60 -12.74 2.85
CA LYS A 177 14.71 -13.36 1.87
C LYS A 177 14.66 -14.86 2.09
N LEU A 178 13.45 -15.41 2.19
CA LEU A 178 13.24 -16.86 2.19
C LEU A 178 13.42 -17.42 0.79
N VAL A 179 14.28 -18.42 0.66
CA VAL A 179 14.49 -19.17 -0.58
C VAL A 179 14.13 -20.62 -0.31
N ILE A 180 13.26 -21.19 -1.14
CA ILE A 180 12.86 -22.60 -1.08
C ILE A 180 13.30 -23.24 -2.38
N ASP A 181 14.19 -24.22 -2.29
CA ASP A 181 14.70 -25.00 -3.41
C ASP A 181 14.44 -26.49 -3.14
N GLY A 182 13.40 -27.02 -3.79
CA GLY A 182 12.92 -28.38 -3.52
C GLY A 182 12.52 -28.56 -2.06
N ALA A 183 13.17 -29.47 -1.37
CA ALA A 183 12.95 -29.73 0.06
C ALA A 183 13.78 -28.84 0.99
N GLN A 184 14.70 -28.05 0.45
CA GLN A 184 15.61 -27.23 1.24
C GLN A 184 15.13 -25.78 1.35
N LYS A 185 15.35 -25.18 2.51
CA LYS A 185 15.00 -23.78 2.79
C LYS A 185 16.25 -23.03 3.24
N TYR A 186 16.33 -21.76 2.83
CA TYR A 186 17.47 -20.91 3.15
C TYR A 186 16.98 -19.48 3.47
N LEU A 187 17.76 -18.78 4.28
CA LEU A 187 17.70 -17.35 4.45
C LEU A 187 18.81 -16.70 3.63
N LYS A 188 18.44 -15.80 2.71
CA LYS A 188 19.35 -15.12 1.79
C LYS A 188 19.30 -13.62 2.00
N GLY A 189 20.47 -12.95 2.11
CA GLY A 189 20.56 -11.50 1.98
C GLY A 189 20.20 -11.05 0.56
N LEU A 190 19.72 -9.82 0.41
CA LEU A 190 19.62 -9.19 -0.92
C LEU A 190 21.00 -8.72 -1.39
N ASN A 191 21.91 -8.44 -0.46
CA ASN A 191 23.33 -8.21 -0.74
C ASN A 191 24.00 -9.55 -1.06
N PRO A 192 24.55 -9.73 -2.29
CA PRO A 192 25.15 -10.99 -2.71
C PRO A 192 26.44 -11.34 -1.96
N GLN A 193 27.04 -10.40 -1.24
CA GLN A 193 28.26 -10.64 -0.43
C GLN A 193 27.95 -11.42 0.86
N TRP A 194 26.69 -11.46 1.28
CA TRP A 194 26.29 -12.18 2.48
C TRP A 194 26.02 -13.66 2.19
N PRO A 195 26.50 -14.57 3.05
CA PRO A 195 26.35 -16.00 2.85
C PRO A 195 24.87 -16.43 2.96
N LEU A 196 24.57 -17.52 2.27
CA LEU A 196 23.30 -18.22 2.37
C LEU A 196 23.25 -18.97 3.72
N VAL A 197 22.20 -18.82 4.50
CA VAL A 197 22.02 -19.51 5.78
C VAL A 197 20.99 -20.63 5.60
N PRO A 198 21.36 -21.91 5.74
CA PRO A 198 20.42 -23.02 5.62
C PRO A 198 19.46 -23.06 6.81
N ILE A 199 18.20 -23.43 6.54
CA ILE A 199 17.17 -23.71 7.53
C ILE A 199 17.00 -25.22 7.62
N ASN A 200 17.44 -25.81 8.73
CA ASN A 200 17.40 -27.25 8.99
C ASN A 200 16.71 -27.59 10.32
N GLY A 201 15.65 -26.86 10.64
CA GLY A 201 14.93 -26.96 11.91
C GLY A 201 15.43 -26.01 12.98
N ASN A 202 16.49 -25.24 12.69
CA ASN A 202 17.11 -24.27 13.60
C ASN A 202 16.59 -22.84 13.42
N CYS A 203 15.48 -22.65 12.72
CA CYS A 203 14.97 -21.33 12.38
C CYS A 203 13.44 -21.26 12.54
N ARG A 204 12.96 -20.19 13.18
CA ARG A 204 11.56 -19.85 13.24
C ARG A 204 11.31 -18.54 12.49
N ILE A 205 10.42 -18.55 11.51
CA ILE A 205 9.93 -17.34 10.85
C ILE A 205 8.94 -16.67 11.80
N ILE A 206 9.11 -15.38 12.04
CA ILE A 206 8.29 -14.58 12.95
C ILE A 206 7.22 -13.82 12.16
N GLY A 207 7.56 -13.28 10.99
CA GLY A 207 6.63 -12.53 10.16
C GLY A 207 7.17 -12.29 8.76
N VAL A 208 6.28 -11.81 7.89
CA VAL A 208 6.53 -11.48 6.49
C VAL A 208 6.50 -9.96 6.32
N ALA A 209 7.49 -9.40 5.64
CA ALA A 209 7.56 -7.97 5.33
C ALA A 209 6.44 -7.57 4.36
N VAL A 210 5.71 -6.52 4.69
CA VAL A 210 4.55 -6.03 3.92
C VAL A 210 4.70 -4.60 3.46
N GLU A 211 5.47 -3.78 4.16
CA GLU A 211 5.68 -2.37 3.84
C GLU A 211 7.07 -1.91 4.27
N THR A 212 7.56 -0.85 3.63
CA THR A 212 8.79 -0.17 4.03
C THR A 212 8.57 1.34 4.13
N LYS A 213 9.22 1.98 5.10
CA LYS A 213 9.27 3.45 5.23
C LYS A 213 10.71 3.91 5.38
N MET A 214 11.08 4.90 4.59
CA MET A 214 12.41 5.52 4.66
C MET A 214 12.25 7.00 4.98
N ARG A 215 13.00 7.48 5.97
CA ARG A 215 13.13 8.91 6.25
C ARG A 215 14.33 9.43 5.48
N LEU A 216 14.15 10.50 4.73
CA LEU A 216 15.21 11.10 3.90
C LEU A 216 15.96 12.22 4.62
N VAL A 217 15.46 12.70 5.74
CA VAL A 217 16.03 13.73 6.62
C VAL A 217 15.68 13.41 8.07
#